data_4bb7d6ca9c904abc734bed320f891533
#
_entry.id   4bb7d6ca9c904abc734bed320f891533
#
_cell.length_a   1.000
_cell.length_b   1.000
_cell.length_c   1.000
_cell.angle_alpha   90.00
_cell.angle_beta   90.00
_cell.angle_gamma   90.00
#
_symmetry.space_group_name_H-M   'P 1'
#
loop_
_entity.id
_entity.type
_entity.pdbx_description
1 polymer ?
#
loop_
_entity_poly.entity_id
_entity_poly.type
_entity_poly.pdbx_seq_one_letter_code
_entity_poly.pdbx_strand_id
1 'polypeptide(L)'
;ADMDLMVAATYENIMMVEGEMDEVSEQDLLEALKAAHEAIKVHCKAQMELMEEVGSTVKREYCHEENDEELRKAVHDACYEKAYAIAASGNRNKHERGEAFEAVREEFKAQFTEEELEEKEALINKYYHDVEKEAMRRCILDEGKRLDGRQTTEIRPIWCEVNPLPGPHGSSIFTRGETQSLSTVTLGTKLDEKMVNDVLAQHN
;
A
#
# COMPACT_ATOMS: atom_id res chain seq x y z
N ALA A 1 -2.36 -26.38 13.84
CA ALA A 1 -1.38 -26.30 12.74
C ALA A 1 -0.45 -25.14 13.03
N ASP A 2 0.83 -25.29 12.74
CA ASP A 2 1.84 -24.26 13.04
C ASP A 2 1.81 -23.11 12.01
N MET A 3 0.98 -23.27 10.98
CA MET A 3 0.79 -22.29 9.92
C MET A 3 -0.63 -22.38 9.36
N ASP A 4 -1.31 -21.24 9.24
CA ASP A 4 -2.59 -21.08 8.56
C ASP A 4 -2.46 -19.94 7.56
N LEU A 5 -2.58 -20.22 6.25
CA LEU A 5 -2.32 -19.28 5.18
C LEU A 5 -3.50 -19.16 4.23
N MET A 6 -3.86 -17.92 3.92
CA MET A 6 -4.71 -17.58 2.79
C MET A 6 -3.85 -17.00 1.66
N VAL A 7 -3.87 -17.64 0.51
CA VAL A 7 -3.08 -17.25 -0.65
C VAL A 7 -3.99 -16.99 -1.84
N ALA A 8 -3.84 -15.84 -2.48
CA ALA A 8 -4.46 -15.55 -3.76
C ALA A 8 -3.40 -15.41 -4.85
N ALA A 9 -3.65 -16.03 -5.99
CA ALA A 9 -2.72 -16.04 -7.11
C ALA A 9 -3.44 -16.09 -8.46
N THR A 10 -2.76 -15.63 -9.49
CA THR A 10 -3.05 -15.96 -10.89
C THR A 10 -2.29 -17.22 -11.28
N TYR A 11 -2.43 -17.65 -12.54
CA TYR A 11 -1.64 -18.78 -13.04
C TYR A 11 -0.12 -18.55 -12.94
N GLU A 12 0.33 -17.29 -13.11
CA GLU A 12 1.75 -16.96 -13.16
C GLU A 12 2.27 -16.30 -11.87
N ASN A 13 1.44 -15.55 -11.13
CA ASN A 13 1.88 -14.67 -10.07
C ASN A 13 1.07 -14.85 -8.78
N ILE A 14 1.78 -14.86 -7.64
CA ILE A 14 1.16 -14.72 -6.32
C ILE A 14 0.79 -13.24 -6.11
N MET A 15 -0.47 -12.98 -5.76
CA MET A 15 -1.02 -11.63 -5.64
C MET A 15 -1.23 -11.20 -4.19
N MET A 16 -1.55 -12.16 -3.29
CA MET A 16 -1.81 -11.88 -1.89
C MET A 16 -1.36 -13.07 -1.03
N VAL A 17 -0.79 -12.77 0.10
CA VAL A 17 -0.49 -13.73 1.17
C VAL A 17 -0.92 -13.12 2.48
N GLU A 18 -1.70 -13.85 3.25
CA GLU A 18 -2.16 -13.47 4.58
C GLU A 18 -2.20 -14.72 5.46
N GLY A 19 -1.92 -14.58 6.76
CA GLY A 19 -2.02 -15.73 7.64
C GLY A 19 -1.39 -15.54 9.01
N GLU A 20 -1.53 -16.58 9.83
CA GLU A 20 -0.98 -16.69 11.17
C GLU A 20 0.01 -17.85 11.25
N MET A 21 1.06 -17.70 12.06
CA MET A 21 2.14 -18.69 12.16
C MET A 21 2.70 -18.73 13.58
N ASP A 22 3.03 -19.94 14.02
CA ASP A 22 3.71 -20.19 15.29
C ASP A 22 5.23 -20.34 15.06
N GLU A 23 5.94 -19.21 14.89
CA GLU A 23 7.41 -19.12 14.78
C GLU A 23 8.03 -20.06 13.72
N VAL A 24 7.36 -20.25 12.58
CA VAL A 24 7.89 -21.07 11.47
C VAL A 24 9.07 -20.38 10.79
N SER A 25 9.94 -21.16 10.16
CA SER A 25 11.07 -20.63 9.42
C SER A 25 10.63 -19.96 8.11
N GLU A 26 11.42 -19.00 7.60
CA GLU A 26 11.20 -18.40 6.29
C GLU A 26 11.24 -19.43 5.17
N GLN A 27 12.05 -20.48 5.33
CA GLN A 27 12.15 -21.55 4.34
C GLN A 27 10.85 -22.38 4.28
N ASP A 28 10.27 -22.72 5.43
CA ASP A 28 8.99 -23.44 5.50
C ASP A 28 7.85 -22.60 4.91
N LEU A 29 7.84 -21.29 5.19
CA LEU A 29 6.89 -20.35 4.57
C LEU A 29 7.03 -20.32 3.05
N LEU A 30 8.24 -20.26 2.50
CA LEU A 30 8.47 -20.27 1.06
C LEU A 30 8.01 -21.59 0.42
N GLU A 31 8.21 -22.72 1.08
CA GLU A 31 7.74 -24.02 0.60
C GLU A 31 6.21 -24.10 0.61
N ALA A 32 5.56 -23.61 1.67
CA ALA A 32 4.12 -23.52 1.76
C ALA A 32 3.51 -22.65 0.65
N LEU A 33 4.11 -21.48 0.38
CA LEU A 33 3.68 -20.59 -0.70
C LEU A 33 3.81 -21.23 -2.09
N LYS A 34 4.89 -21.97 -2.34
CA LYS A 34 5.04 -22.73 -3.58
C LYS A 34 3.98 -23.81 -3.72
N ALA A 35 3.73 -24.57 -2.66
CA ALA A 35 2.70 -25.62 -2.66
C ALA A 35 1.30 -25.02 -2.88
N ALA A 36 0.99 -23.90 -2.24
CA ALA A 36 -0.28 -23.18 -2.44
C ALA A 36 -0.43 -22.68 -3.88
N HIS A 37 0.63 -22.13 -4.48
CA HIS A 37 0.57 -21.65 -5.86
C HIS A 37 0.32 -22.81 -6.85
N GLU A 38 1.00 -23.95 -6.69
CA GLU A 38 0.74 -25.12 -7.56
C GLU A 38 -0.70 -25.62 -7.43
N ALA A 39 -1.29 -25.63 -6.23
CA ALA A 39 -2.68 -25.98 -6.03
C ALA A 39 -3.64 -24.96 -6.69
N ILE A 40 -3.35 -23.66 -6.59
CA ILE A 40 -4.14 -22.59 -7.21
C ILE A 40 -4.09 -22.68 -8.75
N LYS A 41 -2.97 -23.05 -9.35
CA LYS A 41 -2.86 -23.25 -10.80
C LYS A 41 -3.88 -24.28 -11.33
N VAL A 42 -4.21 -25.29 -10.54
CA VAL A 42 -5.25 -26.28 -10.91
C VAL A 42 -6.61 -25.58 -11.01
N HIS A 43 -6.93 -24.69 -10.07
CA HIS A 43 -8.16 -23.91 -10.10
C HIS A 43 -8.19 -22.93 -11.29
N CYS A 44 -7.08 -22.25 -11.54
CA CYS A 44 -6.95 -21.33 -12.69
C CYS A 44 -7.17 -22.09 -14.01
N LYS A 45 -6.58 -23.28 -14.14
CA LYS A 45 -6.74 -24.13 -15.32
C LYS A 45 -8.19 -24.54 -15.53
N ALA A 46 -8.89 -25.00 -14.48
CA ALA A 46 -10.30 -25.35 -14.55
C ALA A 46 -11.18 -24.15 -14.97
N GLN A 47 -10.86 -22.94 -14.50
CA GLN A 47 -11.57 -21.73 -14.91
C GLN A 47 -11.33 -21.40 -16.39
N MET A 48 -10.11 -21.60 -16.89
CA MET A 48 -9.78 -21.40 -18.31
C MET A 48 -10.48 -22.42 -19.20
N GLU A 49 -10.50 -23.68 -18.81
CA GLU A 49 -11.23 -24.75 -19.52
C GLU A 49 -12.74 -24.44 -19.58
N LEU A 50 -13.33 -24.02 -18.46
CA LEU A 50 -14.74 -23.60 -18.43
C LEU A 50 -14.99 -22.41 -19.33
N MET A 51 -14.10 -21.41 -19.34
CA MET A 51 -14.22 -20.24 -20.21
C MET A 51 -14.23 -20.62 -21.69
N GLU A 52 -13.41 -21.59 -22.09
CA GLU A 52 -13.38 -22.13 -23.45
C GLU A 52 -14.67 -22.91 -23.78
N GLU A 53 -15.11 -23.79 -22.88
CA GLU A 53 -16.30 -24.64 -23.06
C GLU A 53 -17.58 -23.77 -23.24
N VAL A 54 -17.73 -22.69 -22.45
CA VAL A 54 -18.90 -21.80 -22.57
C VAL A 54 -18.73 -20.72 -23.65
N GLY A 55 -17.62 -20.71 -24.38
CA GLY A 55 -17.36 -19.74 -25.44
C GLY A 55 -17.15 -18.30 -24.97
N SER A 56 -16.78 -18.07 -23.70
CA SER A 56 -16.59 -16.74 -23.09
C SER A 56 -15.14 -16.26 -23.19
N THR A 57 -14.47 -16.55 -24.30
CA THR A 57 -13.06 -16.16 -24.53
C THR A 57 -12.90 -14.70 -24.94
N VAL A 58 -13.92 -14.13 -25.56
CA VAL A 58 -13.92 -12.72 -25.97
C VAL A 58 -14.28 -11.83 -24.79
N LYS A 59 -13.39 -10.95 -24.41
CA LYS A 59 -13.64 -9.96 -23.35
C LYS A 59 -14.36 -8.75 -23.92
N ARG A 60 -15.17 -8.10 -23.06
CA ARG A 60 -15.80 -6.83 -23.43
C ARG A 60 -14.72 -5.76 -23.58
N GLU A 61 -14.84 -4.95 -24.62
CA GLU A 61 -14.04 -3.75 -24.76
C GLU A 61 -14.62 -2.65 -23.85
N TYR A 62 -13.73 -1.96 -23.14
CA TYR A 62 -14.10 -0.76 -22.39
C TYR A 62 -14.15 0.42 -23.33
N CYS A 63 -15.25 1.15 -23.32
CA CYS A 63 -15.47 2.29 -24.22
C CYS A 63 -15.70 3.62 -23.50
N HIS A 64 -15.57 3.65 -22.17
CA HIS A 64 -15.85 4.83 -21.35
C HIS A 64 -14.62 5.45 -20.72
N GLU A 65 -13.43 4.99 -21.06
CA GLU A 65 -12.19 5.64 -20.64
C GLU A 65 -11.90 6.83 -21.53
N GLU A 66 -11.94 8.01 -20.93
CA GLU A 66 -11.43 9.22 -21.56
C GLU A 66 -9.93 9.28 -21.33
N ASN A 67 -9.17 9.47 -22.40
CA ASN A 67 -7.73 9.68 -22.37
C ASN A 67 -7.38 10.82 -23.33
N ASP A 68 -6.50 11.69 -22.84
CA ASP A 68 -5.92 12.80 -23.60
C ASP A 68 -4.40 12.69 -23.53
N GLU A 69 -3.79 12.17 -24.58
CA GLU A 69 -2.34 11.94 -24.63
C GLU A 69 -1.53 13.24 -24.71
N GLU A 70 -2.10 14.31 -25.29
CA GLU A 70 -1.45 15.62 -25.33
C GLU A 70 -1.41 16.22 -23.92
N LEU A 71 -2.52 16.16 -23.19
CA LEU A 71 -2.60 16.59 -21.80
C LEU A 71 -1.70 15.74 -20.90
N ARG A 72 -1.69 14.41 -21.09
CA ARG A 72 -0.81 13.50 -20.35
C ARG A 72 0.65 13.90 -20.48
N LYS A 73 1.08 14.13 -21.71
CA LYS A 73 2.43 14.59 -22.00
C LYS A 73 2.73 15.95 -21.40
N ALA A 74 1.80 16.90 -21.49
CA ALA A 74 1.96 18.22 -20.92
C ALA A 74 2.13 18.18 -19.38
N VAL A 75 1.31 17.36 -18.70
CA VAL A 75 1.43 17.13 -17.24
C VAL A 75 2.79 16.53 -16.91
N HIS A 76 3.20 15.50 -17.66
CA HIS A 76 4.50 14.85 -17.41
C HIS A 76 5.66 15.82 -17.60
N ASP A 77 5.73 16.52 -18.73
CA ASP A 77 6.83 17.43 -19.07
C ASP A 77 6.93 18.62 -18.08
N ALA A 78 5.80 19.09 -17.56
CA ALA A 78 5.77 20.21 -16.60
C ALA A 78 6.05 19.79 -15.15
N CYS A 79 5.68 18.58 -14.74
CA CYS A 79 5.64 18.19 -13.33
C CYS A 79 6.72 17.18 -12.94
N TYR A 80 7.23 16.34 -13.85
CA TYR A 80 8.10 15.21 -13.52
C TYR A 80 9.37 15.63 -12.77
N GLU A 81 10.12 16.61 -13.28
CA GLU A 81 11.38 17.05 -12.65
C GLU A 81 11.14 17.64 -11.26
N LYS A 82 10.04 18.37 -11.07
CA LYS A 82 9.66 18.94 -9.78
C LYS A 82 9.28 17.82 -8.78
N ALA A 83 8.50 16.87 -9.23
CA ALA A 83 8.11 15.71 -8.42
C ALA A 83 9.34 14.84 -8.05
N TYR A 84 10.26 14.65 -8.99
CA TYR A 84 11.51 13.93 -8.71
C TYR A 84 12.37 14.65 -7.69
N ALA A 85 12.51 15.98 -7.80
CA ALA A 85 13.27 16.77 -6.83
C ALA A 85 12.69 16.69 -5.42
N ILE A 86 11.35 16.68 -5.28
CA ILE A 86 10.68 16.49 -3.99
C ILE A 86 10.96 15.07 -3.46
N ALA A 87 10.85 14.04 -4.30
CA ALA A 87 11.15 12.66 -3.92
C ALA A 87 12.62 12.50 -3.46
N ALA A 88 13.56 13.14 -4.14
CA ALA A 88 15.00 13.10 -3.84
C ALA A 88 15.40 13.93 -2.62
N SER A 89 14.56 14.86 -2.16
CA SER A 89 14.85 15.72 -1.02
C SER A 89 15.09 14.96 0.29
N GLY A 90 14.55 13.74 0.41
CA GLY A 90 14.68 12.90 1.61
C GLY A 90 13.93 13.47 2.83
N ASN A 91 12.94 14.36 2.62
CA ASN A 91 12.16 14.94 3.72
C ASN A 91 11.42 13.83 4.49
N ARG A 92 11.71 13.70 5.78
CA ARG A 92 11.12 12.70 6.67
C ARG A 92 9.66 12.97 6.99
N ASN A 93 9.26 14.25 7.02
CA ASN A 93 7.89 14.64 7.30
C ASN A 93 6.98 14.31 6.12
N LYS A 94 6.10 13.33 6.33
CA LYS A 94 5.16 12.87 5.30
C LYS A 94 4.17 13.95 4.87
N HIS A 95 3.74 14.79 5.82
CA HIS A 95 2.76 15.86 5.56
C HIS A 95 3.36 16.95 4.68
N GLU A 96 4.51 17.51 5.08
CA GLU A 96 5.24 18.52 4.29
C GLU A 96 5.57 18.02 2.88
N ARG A 97 5.97 16.75 2.76
CA ARG A 97 6.24 16.16 1.45
C ARG A 97 4.95 16.02 0.61
N GLY A 98 3.83 15.66 1.23
CA GLY A 98 2.52 15.62 0.58
C GLY A 98 2.09 17.00 0.09
N GLU A 99 2.22 18.04 0.92
CA GLU A 99 1.92 19.42 0.55
C GLU A 99 2.81 19.92 -0.60
N ALA A 100 4.09 19.52 -0.62
CA ALA A 100 5.00 19.87 -1.71
C ALA A 100 4.58 19.24 -3.05
N PHE A 101 4.15 17.98 -3.06
CA PHE A 101 3.59 17.33 -4.26
C PHE A 101 2.29 18.01 -4.68
N GLU A 102 1.41 18.33 -3.75
CA GLU A 102 0.16 19.02 -4.04
C GLU A 102 0.40 20.41 -4.65
N ALA A 103 1.37 21.14 -4.15
CA ALA A 103 1.74 22.45 -4.68
C ALA A 103 2.18 22.40 -6.16
N VAL A 104 2.89 21.35 -6.58
CA VAL A 104 3.26 21.14 -8.00
C VAL A 104 2.02 20.91 -8.86
N ARG A 105 1.07 20.13 -8.37
CA ARG A 105 -0.20 19.88 -9.07
C ARG A 105 -1.00 21.16 -9.23
N GLU A 106 -1.16 21.92 -8.16
CA GLU A 106 -1.91 23.17 -8.16
C GLU A 106 -1.23 24.25 -9.04
N GLU A 107 0.10 24.30 -9.06
CA GLU A 107 0.85 25.18 -9.99
C GLU A 107 0.57 24.84 -11.44
N PHE A 108 0.43 23.55 -11.78
CA PHE A 108 0.06 23.14 -13.13
C PHE A 108 -1.39 23.52 -13.46
N LYS A 109 -2.33 23.29 -12.53
CA LYS A 109 -3.75 23.64 -12.69
C LYS A 109 -3.96 25.14 -12.87
N ALA A 110 -3.15 25.99 -12.23
CA ALA A 110 -3.25 27.44 -12.33
C ALA A 110 -3.01 28.00 -13.73
N GLN A 111 -2.57 27.17 -14.69
CA GLN A 111 -2.40 27.56 -16.09
C GLN A 111 -3.70 27.51 -16.90
N PHE A 112 -4.76 26.91 -16.34
CA PHE A 112 -6.05 26.72 -16.99
C PHE A 112 -7.09 27.71 -16.46
N THR A 113 -8.08 28.04 -17.29
CA THR A 113 -9.26 28.79 -16.85
C THR A 113 -10.19 27.91 -16.01
N GLU A 114 -11.14 28.51 -15.27
CA GLU A 114 -12.14 27.75 -14.50
C GLU A 114 -12.97 26.80 -15.38
N GLU A 115 -13.36 27.25 -16.58
CA GLU A 115 -14.13 26.44 -17.53
C GLU A 115 -13.32 25.22 -18.04
N GLU A 116 -12.04 25.42 -18.36
CA GLU A 116 -11.15 24.32 -18.79
C GLU A 116 -10.86 23.33 -17.66
N LEU A 117 -10.79 23.81 -16.41
CA LEU A 117 -10.60 22.94 -15.26
C LEU A 117 -11.82 22.07 -14.97
N GLU A 118 -13.06 22.58 -15.12
CA GLU A 118 -14.27 21.76 -14.98
C GLU A 118 -14.24 20.53 -15.89
N GLU A 119 -13.71 20.65 -17.10
CA GLU A 119 -13.62 19.55 -18.06
C GLU A 119 -12.40 18.64 -17.84
N LYS A 120 -11.24 19.20 -17.48
CA LYS A 120 -9.94 18.50 -17.52
C LYS A 120 -9.42 18.09 -16.15
N GLU A 121 -9.98 18.58 -15.05
CA GLU A 121 -9.42 18.34 -13.71
C GLU A 121 -9.27 16.87 -13.37
N ALA A 122 -10.26 16.05 -13.71
CA ALA A 122 -10.21 14.61 -13.46
C ALA A 122 -9.03 13.95 -14.19
N LEU A 123 -8.77 14.33 -15.43
CA LEU A 123 -7.65 13.82 -16.22
C LEU A 123 -6.31 14.36 -15.71
N ILE A 124 -6.24 15.65 -15.37
CA ILE A 124 -5.03 16.25 -14.78
C ILE A 124 -4.66 15.51 -13.49
N ASN A 125 -5.61 15.28 -12.58
CA ASN A 125 -5.38 14.56 -11.34
C ASN A 125 -4.90 13.12 -11.60
N LYS A 126 -5.52 12.40 -12.55
CA LYS A 126 -5.13 11.05 -12.97
C LYS A 126 -3.68 11.03 -13.48
N TYR A 127 -3.34 11.90 -14.42
CA TYR A 127 -2.02 11.93 -15.03
C TYR A 127 -0.94 12.43 -14.07
N TYR A 128 -1.26 13.41 -13.22
CA TYR A 128 -0.35 13.86 -12.17
C TYR A 128 -0.03 12.75 -11.17
N HIS A 129 -1.03 11.97 -10.77
CA HIS A 129 -0.80 10.81 -9.89
C HIS A 129 0.16 9.79 -10.52
N ASP A 130 0.04 9.54 -11.83
CA ASP A 130 0.96 8.67 -12.56
C ASP A 130 2.39 9.24 -12.56
N VAL A 131 2.54 10.55 -12.79
CA VAL A 131 3.83 11.26 -12.75
C VAL A 131 4.46 11.21 -11.36
N GLU A 132 3.69 11.49 -10.32
CA GLU A 132 4.15 11.42 -8.92
C GLU A 132 4.64 10.00 -8.59
N LYS A 133 3.84 8.99 -8.92
CA LYS A 133 4.19 7.58 -8.70
C LYS A 133 5.45 7.17 -9.46
N GLU A 134 5.59 7.60 -10.71
CA GLU A 134 6.78 7.32 -11.53
C GLU A 134 8.02 7.99 -10.94
N ALA A 135 7.94 9.29 -10.61
CA ALA A 135 9.03 10.06 -10.04
C ALA A 135 9.52 9.46 -8.71
N MET A 136 8.60 9.12 -7.80
CA MET A 136 8.93 8.46 -6.54
C MET A 136 9.60 7.10 -6.76
N ARG A 137 9.07 6.29 -7.68
CA ARG A 137 9.61 4.97 -7.97
C ARG A 137 11.00 5.06 -8.60
N ARG A 138 11.18 5.93 -9.57
CA ARG A 138 12.47 6.16 -10.23
C ARG A 138 13.53 6.67 -9.25
N CYS A 139 13.20 7.63 -8.41
CA CYS A 139 14.09 8.13 -7.38
C CYS A 139 14.61 7.00 -6.47
N ILE A 140 13.74 6.10 -6.00
CA ILE A 140 14.16 4.97 -5.16
C ILE A 140 15.06 3.99 -5.92
N LEU A 141 14.74 3.70 -7.19
CA LEU A 141 15.51 2.76 -8.00
C LEU A 141 16.87 3.32 -8.43
N ASP A 142 16.92 4.60 -8.78
CA ASP A 142 18.11 5.23 -9.34
C ASP A 142 19.08 5.68 -8.23
N GLU A 143 18.58 6.14 -7.09
CA GLU A 143 19.40 6.64 -5.99
C GLU A 143 19.60 5.64 -4.84
N GLY A 144 18.82 4.56 -4.80
CA GLY A 144 18.86 3.58 -3.71
C GLY A 144 18.42 4.11 -2.36
N LYS A 145 17.73 5.24 -2.34
CA LYS A 145 17.22 5.90 -1.13
C LYS A 145 15.69 5.94 -1.11
N ARG A 146 15.13 5.77 0.07
CA ARG A 146 13.68 5.94 0.27
C ARG A 146 13.33 7.42 0.33
N LEU A 147 12.05 7.75 0.13
CA LEU A 147 11.53 9.13 0.12
C LEU A 147 11.79 9.90 1.43
N ASP A 148 11.98 9.20 2.52
CA ASP A 148 12.33 9.77 3.83
C ASP A 148 13.86 9.84 4.09
N GLY A 149 14.66 9.61 3.06
CA GLY A 149 16.12 9.71 3.08
C GLY A 149 16.84 8.46 3.61
N ARG A 150 16.11 7.42 4.07
CA ARG A 150 16.70 6.17 4.54
C ARG A 150 17.26 5.33 3.40
N GLN A 151 18.25 4.51 3.71
CA GLN A 151 18.69 3.42 2.84
C GLN A 151 17.61 2.34 2.77
N THR A 152 17.66 1.48 1.75
CA THR A 152 16.69 0.39 1.55
C THR A 152 16.70 -0.64 2.69
N THR A 153 17.83 -0.82 3.37
CA THR A 153 18.03 -1.73 4.50
C THR A 153 17.87 -1.07 5.86
N GLU A 154 17.68 0.25 5.91
CA GLU A 154 17.55 1.01 7.15
C GLU A 154 16.12 1.00 7.66
N ILE A 155 15.92 0.64 8.94
CA ILE A 155 14.63 0.75 9.62
C ILE A 155 14.48 2.12 10.29
N ARG A 156 13.22 2.55 10.47
CA ARG A 156 12.92 3.79 11.18
C ARG A 156 13.41 3.71 12.63
N PRO A 157 13.83 4.84 13.25
CA PRO A 157 14.19 4.84 14.67
C PRO A 157 13.05 4.28 15.53
N ILE A 158 13.42 3.37 16.41
CA ILE A 158 12.50 2.77 17.40
C ILE A 158 12.86 3.32 18.77
N TRP A 159 11.83 3.73 19.53
CA TRP A 159 11.91 4.12 20.91
C TRP A 159 10.76 3.52 21.68
N CYS A 160 11.05 3.00 22.89
CA CYS A 160 10.07 2.36 23.74
C CYS A 160 10.22 2.83 25.17
N GLU A 161 9.09 2.90 25.89
CA GLU A 161 9.05 3.17 27.32
C GLU A 161 8.01 2.27 27.95
N VAL A 162 8.30 1.76 29.15
CA VAL A 162 7.36 0.94 29.93
C VAL A 162 6.90 1.72 31.15
N ASN A 163 5.64 1.47 31.55
CA ASN A 163 5.00 2.10 32.70
C ASN A 163 4.92 3.65 32.67
N PRO A 164 4.65 4.27 31.51
CA PRO A 164 4.46 5.73 31.43
C PRO A 164 3.21 6.22 32.18
N LEU A 165 2.23 5.35 32.38
CA LEU A 165 0.97 5.67 33.06
C LEU A 165 0.88 5.04 34.43
N PRO A 166 0.52 5.80 35.50
CA PRO A 166 0.47 5.27 36.86
C PRO A 166 -0.83 4.50 37.19
N GLY A 167 -1.87 4.60 36.40
CA GLY A 167 -3.19 4.05 36.70
C GLY A 167 -3.38 2.58 36.31
N PRO A 168 -3.05 2.16 35.08
CA PRO A 168 -3.20 0.77 34.66
C PRO A 168 -2.15 -0.14 35.30
N HIS A 169 -2.42 -1.46 35.33
CA HIS A 169 -1.48 -2.45 35.88
C HIS A 169 -0.21 -2.59 35.01
N GLY A 170 -0.30 -2.30 33.75
CA GLY A 170 0.82 -2.16 32.84
C GLY A 170 0.54 -1.14 31.75
N SER A 171 1.58 -0.44 31.31
CA SER A 171 1.50 0.46 30.18
C SER A 171 2.82 0.52 29.43
N SER A 172 2.75 0.77 28.13
CA SER A 172 3.94 0.95 27.30
C SER A 172 3.68 1.94 26.16
N ILE A 173 4.73 2.65 25.79
CA ILE A 173 4.79 3.42 24.55
C ILE A 173 5.75 2.72 23.60
N PHE A 174 5.33 2.55 22.36
CA PHE A 174 6.17 2.10 21.27
C PHE A 174 6.12 3.14 20.15
N THR A 175 7.28 3.63 19.74
CA THR A 175 7.39 4.62 18.67
C THR A 175 8.30 4.08 17.58
N ARG A 176 7.85 4.18 16.32
CA ARG A 176 8.63 3.88 15.13
C ARG A 176 8.54 5.05 14.16
N GLY A 177 9.57 5.86 14.10
CA GLY A 177 9.56 7.12 13.36
C GLY A 177 8.49 8.07 13.91
N GLU A 178 7.52 8.43 13.09
CA GLU A 178 6.41 9.31 13.46
C GLU A 178 5.17 8.56 13.99
N THR A 179 5.17 7.24 13.91
CA THR A 179 4.06 6.41 14.38
C THR A 179 4.27 6.01 15.84
N GLN A 180 3.29 6.27 16.68
CA GLN A 180 3.33 5.94 18.11
C GLN A 180 2.10 5.13 18.51
N SER A 181 2.31 4.15 19.38
CA SER A 181 1.27 3.35 20.05
C SER A 181 1.42 3.48 21.56
N LEU A 182 0.34 3.78 22.25
CA LEU A 182 0.22 3.71 23.69
C LEU A 182 -0.66 2.50 24.03
N SER A 183 -0.07 1.51 24.69
CA SER A 183 -0.75 0.28 25.08
C SER A 183 -0.92 0.23 26.59
N THR A 184 -2.07 -0.24 27.05
CA THR A 184 -2.37 -0.41 28.48
C THR A 184 -2.91 -1.81 28.74
N VAL A 185 -2.57 -2.36 29.93
CA VAL A 185 -3.08 -3.63 30.42
C VAL A 185 -3.68 -3.42 31.79
N THR A 186 -4.91 -3.90 31.98
CA THR A 186 -5.58 -3.95 33.28
C THR A 186 -5.97 -5.39 33.55
N LEU A 187 -5.42 -5.97 34.62
CA LEU A 187 -5.75 -7.31 35.05
C LEU A 187 -7.06 -7.28 35.84
N GLY A 188 -7.95 -8.20 35.55
CA GLY A 188 -9.25 -8.32 36.18
C GLY A 188 -9.65 -9.77 36.39
N THR A 189 -10.87 -9.97 36.83
CA THR A 189 -11.52 -11.27 36.90
C THR A 189 -12.14 -11.63 35.56
N LYS A 190 -12.57 -12.88 35.40
CA LYS A 190 -13.26 -13.33 34.16
C LYS A 190 -14.54 -12.53 33.85
N LEU A 191 -15.14 -11.88 34.87
CA LEU A 191 -16.32 -11.02 34.68
C LEU A 191 -15.99 -9.63 34.09
N ASP A 192 -14.71 -9.24 34.14
CA ASP A 192 -14.23 -7.96 33.63
C ASP A 192 -13.78 -8.06 32.15
N GLU A 193 -13.77 -9.28 31.60
CA GLU A 193 -13.43 -9.51 30.18
C GLU A 193 -14.47 -8.86 29.26
N LYS A 194 -13.99 -8.00 28.35
CA LYS A 194 -14.84 -7.43 27.31
C LYS A 194 -14.89 -8.39 26.13
N MET A 195 -16.05 -8.97 25.89
CA MET A 195 -16.29 -9.76 24.69
C MET A 195 -16.37 -8.84 23.46
N VAL A 196 -15.52 -9.06 22.49
CA VAL A 196 -15.53 -8.39 21.19
C VAL A 196 -16.06 -9.37 20.16
N ASN A 197 -17.20 -9.05 19.56
CA ASN A 197 -17.77 -9.84 18.48
C ASN A 197 -17.37 -9.20 17.15
N ASP A 198 -16.69 -9.96 16.32
CA ASP A 198 -16.45 -9.62 14.93
C ASP A 198 -17.39 -10.47 14.05
N VAL A 199 -17.49 -10.12 12.75
CA VAL A 199 -18.36 -10.80 11.79
C VAL A 199 -18.02 -12.29 11.65
N LEU A 200 -16.76 -12.68 11.83
CA LEU A 200 -16.26 -14.03 11.62
C LEU A 200 -15.73 -14.71 12.88
N ALA A 201 -15.43 -13.99 13.95
CA ALA A 201 -14.86 -14.57 15.18
C ALA A 201 -15.33 -13.85 16.45
N GLN A 202 -15.34 -14.59 17.56
CA GLN A 202 -15.50 -14.02 18.89
C GLN A 202 -14.13 -14.06 19.60
N HIS A 203 -13.67 -12.89 20.07
CA HIS A 203 -12.43 -12.74 20.84
C HIS A 203 -12.76 -12.25 22.25
N ASN A 204 -12.07 -12.77 23.24
CA ASN A 204 -12.16 -12.36 24.65
C ASN A 204 -10.99 -11.50 25.05
#